data_b619706ea088791349ca1e98a74f41c6
#
_entry.id   b619706ea088791349ca1e98a74f41c6
#
_cell.length_a   1.000
_cell.length_b   1.000
_cell.length_c   1.000
_cell.angle_alpha   90.00
_cell.angle_beta   90.00
_cell.angle_gamma   90.00
#
_symmetry.space_group_name_H-M   'P 1'
#
loop_
_entity.id
_entity.type
_entity.pdbx_description
1 polymer ?
#
loop_
_entity_poly.entity_id
_entity_poly.type
_entity_poly.pdbx_seq_one_letter_code
_entity_poly.pdbx_strand_id
1 'polypeptide(L)'
;MHPGDILKHDFLEPLEITPYRLAKELGVSRPTVNQLVTRRRSVTAEMALRLARYFGTSAQVWQNLQAQYDLEVATAKIGNAVKQKIRPRLAAELTRQSGAV
;
A
#
# COMPACT_ATOMS: atom_id res chain seq x y z
N MET A 1 3.75 -7.89 1.08
CA MET A 1 3.30 -7.77 2.48
C MET A 1 2.42 -6.54 2.62
N HIS A 2 1.29 -6.68 3.28
CA HIS A 2 0.36 -5.57 3.47
C HIS A 2 1.01 -4.47 4.31
N PRO A 3 0.82 -3.19 3.95
CA PRO A 3 1.38 -2.08 4.76
C PRO A 3 0.98 -2.13 6.23
N GLY A 4 -0.21 -2.64 6.53
CA GLY A 4 -0.66 -2.82 7.91
C GLY A 4 0.21 -3.75 8.73
N ASP A 5 0.79 -4.78 8.10
CA ASP A 5 1.72 -5.69 8.76
C ASP A 5 3.01 -4.97 9.10
N ILE A 6 3.51 -4.15 8.17
CA ILE A 6 4.72 -3.37 8.39
C ILE A 6 4.49 -2.37 9.51
N LEU A 7 3.35 -1.68 9.48
CA LEU A 7 2.98 -0.75 10.54
C LEU A 7 2.96 -1.45 11.91
N LYS A 8 2.33 -2.62 11.98
CA LYS A 8 2.20 -3.36 13.23
C LYS A 8 3.55 -3.87 13.73
N HIS A 9 4.29 -4.57 12.88
CA HIS A 9 5.50 -5.29 13.32
C HIS A 9 6.74 -4.40 13.37
N ASP A 10 6.87 -3.44 12.46
CA ASP A 10 8.08 -2.62 12.38
C ASP A 10 7.98 -1.31 13.16
N PHE A 11 6.77 -0.85 13.47
CA PHE A 11 6.57 0.42 14.15
C PHE A 11 5.86 0.27 15.49
N LEU A 12 4.67 -0.32 15.50
CA LEU A 12 3.86 -0.35 16.72
C LEU A 12 4.46 -1.24 17.79
N GLU A 13 4.87 -2.45 17.43
CA GLU A 13 5.41 -3.39 18.41
C GLU A 13 6.75 -2.92 18.99
N PRO A 14 7.74 -2.53 18.15
CA PRO A 14 9.02 -2.06 18.69
C PRO A 14 8.90 -0.79 19.54
N LEU A 15 7.98 0.10 19.20
CA LEU A 15 7.79 1.36 19.92
C LEU A 15 6.77 1.24 21.04
N GLU A 16 6.19 0.06 21.22
CA GLU A 16 5.16 -0.21 22.25
C GLU A 16 3.98 0.73 22.14
N ILE A 17 3.55 1.01 20.91
CA ILE A 17 2.39 1.85 20.64
C ILE A 17 1.20 0.96 20.32
N THR A 18 0.09 1.15 21.06
CA THR A 18 -1.14 0.40 20.79
C THR A 18 -1.88 1.01 19.61
N PRO A 19 -2.72 0.24 18.90
CA PRO A 19 -3.58 0.81 17.86
C PRO A 19 -4.48 1.93 18.38
N TYR A 20 -4.96 1.81 19.62
CA TYR A 20 -5.75 2.86 20.26
C TYR A 20 -4.96 4.17 20.35
N ARG A 21 -3.73 4.09 20.85
CA ARG A 21 -2.87 5.26 20.98
C ARG A 21 -2.55 5.86 19.62
N LEU A 22 -2.26 5.01 18.63
CA LEU A 22 -1.96 5.48 17.30
C LEU A 22 -3.15 6.23 16.69
N ALA A 23 -4.36 5.69 16.83
CA ALA A 23 -5.56 6.35 16.33
C ALA A 23 -5.69 7.76 16.91
N LYS A 24 -5.47 7.88 18.21
CA LYS A 24 -5.54 9.16 18.91
C LYS A 24 -4.49 10.14 18.39
N GLU A 25 -3.26 9.67 18.22
CA GLU A 25 -2.17 10.52 17.76
C GLU A 25 -2.34 10.94 16.29
N LEU A 26 -2.90 10.07 15.46
CA LEU A 26 -3.14 10.38 14.05
C LEU A 26 -4.43 11.18 13.83
N GLY A 27 -5.28 11.29 14.84
CA GLY A 27 -6.57 11.98 14.70
C GLY A 27 -7.58 11.22 13.85
N VAL A 28 -7.55 9.88 13.91
CA VAL A 28 -8.50 9.01 13.20
C VAL A 28 -9.21 8.11 14.20
N SER A 29 -10.25 7.42 13.72
CA SER A 29 -11.00 6.51 14.58
C SER A 29 -10.23 5.24 14.89
N ARG A 30 -10.54 4.62 16.04
CA ARG A 30 -9.95 3.32 16.42
C ARG A 30 -10.22 2.24 15.38
N PRO A 31 -11.45 2.10 14.84
CA PRO A 31 -11.70 1.11 13.80
C PRO A 31 -10.81 1.30 12.56
N THR A 32 -10.51 2.56 12.20
CA THR A 32 -9.63 2.83 11.06
C THR A 32 -8.26 2.19 11.25
N VAL A 33 -7.64 2.37 12.41
CA VAL A 33 -6.34 1.77 12.69
C VAL A 33 -6.45 0.25 12.82
N ASN A 34 -7.46 -0.25 13.52
CA ASN A 34 -7.66 -1.69 13.66
C ASN A 34 -7.84 -2.38 12.32
N GLN A 35 -8.60 -1.78 11.40
CA GLN A 35 -8.79 -2.32 10.07
C GLN A 35 -7.50 -2.30 9.27
N LEU A 36 -6.70 -1.26 9.43
CA LEU A 36 -5.42 -1.16 8.73
C LEU A 36 -4.46 -2.27 9.18
N VAL A 37 -4.28 -2.47 10.48
CA VAL A 37 -3.36 -3.48 11.01
C VAL A 37 -3.87 -4.91 10.86
N THR A 38 -5.16 -5.10 10.56
CA THR A 38 -5.73 -6.42 10.26
C THR A 38 -5.92 -6.65 8.77
N ARG A 39 -5.33 -5.85 7.92
CA ARG A 39 -5.35 -5.97 6.45
C ARG A 39 -6.73 -5.76 5.84
N ARG A 40 -7.64 -5.10 6.54
CA ARG A 40 -9.00 -4.86 6.05
C ARG A 40 -9.16 -3.50 5.38
N ARG A 41 -8.13 -2.69 5.40
CA ARG A 41 -8.16 -1.33 4.85
C ARG A 41 -6.84 -1.01 4.18
N SER A 42 -6.93 -0.33 3.05
CA SER A 42 -5.74 0.15 2.33
C SER A 42 -5.23 1.44 2.93
N VAL A 43 -3.94 1.70 2.74
CA VAL A 43 -3.35 3.00 3.08
C VAL A 43 -3.72 3.98 1.98
N THR A 44 -4.59 4.94 2.32
CA THR A 44 -4.95 6.03 1.40
C THR A 44 -3.86 7.10 1.41
N ALA A 45 -3.92 8.03 0.46
CA ALA A 45 -2.98 9.15 0.44
C ALA A 45 -3.05 9.97 1.73
N GLU A 46 -4.26 10.18 2.24
CA GLU A 46 -4.44 10.89 3.50
C GLU A 46 -3.80 10.15 4.68
N MET A 47 -4.01 8.84 4.75
CA MET A 47 -3.41 8.03 5.81
C MET A 47 -1.88 8.03 5.68
N ALA A 48 -1.36 7.96 4.46
CA ALA A 48 0.07 8.01 4.21
C ALA A 48 0.69 9.32 4.74
N LEU A 49 0.01 10.44 4.53
CA LEU A 49 0.46 11.71 5.06
C LEU A 49 0.49 11.73 6.59
N ARG A 50 -0.51 11.17 7.23
CA ARG A 50 -0.60 11.11 8.69
C ARG A 50 0.49 10.22 9.27
N LEU A 51 0.68 9.04 8.69
CA LEU A 51 1.72 8.10 9.13
C LEU A 51 3.11 8.69 8.92
N ALA A 52 3.35 9.32 7.77
CA ALA A 52 4.62 9.95 7.47
C ALA A 52 4.97 11.03 8.49
N ARG A 53 4.00 11.86 8.83
CA ARG A 53 4.22 12.93 9.80
C ARG A 53 4.54 12.39 11.19
N TYR A 54 3.79 11.39 11.62
CA TYR A 54 3.95 10.85 12.97
C TYR A 54 5.26 10.07 13.13
N PHE A 55 5.57 9.22 12.16
CA PHE A 55 6.76 8.35 12.25
C PHE A 55 8.01 8.95 11.62
N GLY A 56 7.92 10.11 10.98
CA GLY A 56 9.08 10.72 10.34
C GLY A 56 9.51 10.02 9.05
N THR A 57 8.63 9.27 8.43
CA THR A 57 8.87 8.64 7.13
C THR A 57 8.33 9.52 6.02
N SER A 58 8.47 9.07 4.76
CA SER A 58 7.83 9.76 3.65
C SER A 58 6.44 9.17 3.40
N ALA A 59 5.51 9.99 2.92
CA ALA A 59 4.20 9.51 2.51
C ALA A 59 4.32 8.56 1.32
N GLN A 60 5.28 8.81 0.44
CA GLN A 60 5.49 7.99 -0.75
C GLN A 60 5.83 6.54 -0.39
N VAL A 61 6.60 6.32 0.68
CA VAL A 61 6.93 4.97 1.14
C VAL A 61 5.65 4.18 1.44
N TRP A 62 4.71 4.78 2.17
CA TRP A 62 3.46 4.11 2.52
C TRP A 62 2.61 3.82 1.28
N GLN A 63 2.57 4.75 0.34
CA GLN A 63 1.84 4.56 -0.92
C GLN A 63 2.49 3.47 -1.77
N ASN A 64 3.82 3.42 -1.83
CA ASN A 64 4.53 2.40 -2.58
C ASN A 64 4.29 1.01 -2.01
N LEU A 65 4.28 0.88 -0.70
CA LEU A 65 4.00 -0.40 -0.03
C LEU A 65 2.59 -0.88 -0.37
N GLN A 66 1.62 0.01 -0.37
CA GLN A 66 0.25 -0.34 -0.72
C GLN A 66 0.13 -0.74 -2.18
N ALA A 67 0.75 0.02 -3.08
CA ALA A 67 0.71 -0.29 -4.51
C ALA A 67 1.34 -1.64 -4.81
N GLN A 68 2.45 -1.95 -4.18
CA GLN A 68 3.13 -3.24 -4.35
C GLN A 68 2.26 -4.39 -3.88
N TYR A 69 1.63 -4.24 -2.72
CA TYR A 69 0.72 -5.25 -2.19
C TYR A 69 -0.47 -5.47 -3.13
N ASP A 70 -1.09 -4.37 -3.58
CA ASP A 70 -2.23 -4.45 -4.47
C ASP A 70 -1.88 -5.16 -5.78
N LEU A 71 -0.70 -4.89 -6.33
CA LEU A 71 -0.23 -5.52 -7.55
C LEU A 71 0.00 -7.02 -7.33
N GLU A 72 0.60 -7.41 -6.20
CA GLU A 72 0.81 -8.82 -5.87
C GLU A 72 -0.52 -9.57 -5.78
N VAL A 73 -1.51 -8.99 -5.11
CA VAL A 73 -2.84 -9.59 -4.98
C VAL A 73 -3.52 -9.72 -6.34
N ALA A 74 -3.49 -8.68 -7.15
CA ALA A 74 -4.09 -8.69 -8.47
C ALA A 74 -3.41 -9.73 -9.38
N THR A 75 -2.07 -9.81 -9.33
CA THR A 75 -1.32 -10.78 -10.11
C THR A 75 -1.69 -12.20 -9.73
N ALA A 76 -1.85 -12.49 -8.45
CA ALA A 76 -2.24 -13.82 -7.99
C ALA A 76 -3.65 -14.18 -8.44
N LYS A 77 -4.56 -13.20 -8.47
CA LYS A 77 -5.96 -13.46 -8.83
C LYS A 77 -6.19 -13.56 -10.33
N ILE A 78 -5.64 -12.63 -11.11
CA ILE A 78 -5.99 -12.51 -12.53
C ILE A 78 -4.78 -12.45 -13.47
N GLY A 79 -3.56 -12.60 -12.96
CA GLY A 79 -2.36 -12.47 -13.78
C GLY A 79 -2.35 -13.40 -14.98
N ASN A 80 -2.71 -14.66 -14.79
CA ASN A 80 -2.78 -15.63 -15.87
C ASN A 80 -3.89 -15.30 -16.88
N ALA A 81 -5.05 -14.87 -16.39
CA ALA A 81 -6.15 -14.50 -17.26
C ALA A 81 -5.79 -13.31 -18.12
N VAL A 82 -5.09 -12.33 -17.54
CA VAL A 82 -4.64 -11.16 -18.29
C VAL A 82 -3.68 -11.58 -19.40
N LYS A 83 -2.71 -12.44 -19.09
CA LYS A 83 -1.75 -12.93 -20.08
C LYS A 83 -2.43 -13.70 -21.22
N GLN A 84 -3.48 -14.46 -20.90
CA GLN A 84 -4.19 -15.25 -21.90
C GLN A 84 -5.14 -14.42 -22.76
N LYS A 85 -5.78 -13.42 -22.16
CA LYS A 85 -6.83 -12.65 -22.85
C LYS A 85 -6.32 -11.39 -23.54
N ILE A 86 -5.23 -10.82 -23.06
CA ILE A 86 -4.71 -9.58 -23.61
C ILE A 86 -3.44 -9.89 -24.36
N ARG A 87 -3.45 -9.58 -25.66
CA ARG A 87 -2.26 -9.78 -26.52
C ARG A 87 -1.45 -8.49 -26.57
N PRO A 88 -0.13 -8.56 -26.36
CA PRO A 88 0.72 -7.39 -26.54
C PRO A 88 0.66 -6.91 -27.99
N ARG A 89 0.80 -5.62 -28.19
CA ARG A 89 0.98 -5.08 -29.54
C ARG A 89 2.39 -5.42 -30.03
N LEU A 90 2.62 -5.24 -31.32
CA LEU A 90 3.93 -5.53 -31.91
C LEU A 90 5.03 -4.73 -31.24
N ALA A 91 6.21 -5.34 -31.12
CA ALA A 91 7.35 -4.74 -30.42
C ALA A 91 7.69 -3.33 -30.90
N ALA A 92 7.61 -3.10 -32.22
CA ALA A 92 7.90 -1.78 -32.79
C ALA A 92 6.93 -0.71 -32.29
N GLU A 93 5.66 -1.05 -32.13
CA GLU A 93 4.65 -0.13 -31.60
C GLU A 93 4.88 0.15 -30.12
N LEU A 94 5.24 -0.88 -29.35
CA LEU A 94 5.55 -0.73 -27.93
C LEU A 94 6.75 0.18 -27.72
N THR A 95 7.79 0.02 -28.53
CA THR A 95 8.98 0.85 -28.44
C THR A 95 8.66 2.32 -28.68
N ARG A 96 7.83 2.62 -29.69
CA ARG A 96 7.43 3.99 -29.97
C ARG A 96 6.60 4.58 -28.86
N GLN A 97 5.68 3.81 -28.27
CA GLN A 97 4.85 4.26 -27.17
C GLN A 97 5.66 4.50 -25.90
N SER A 98 6.63 3.63 -25.64
CA SER A 98 7.51 3.81 -24.49
C SER A 98 8.30 5.10 -24.57
N GLY A 99 8.73 5.48 -25.78
CA GLY A 99 9.43 6.74 -25.97
C GLY A 99 8.56 7.96 -25.73
N ALA A 100 7.24 7.83 -25.80
CA ALA A 100 6.29 8.91 -25.59
C ALA A 100 5.91 9.10 -24.12
N VAL A 101 6.20 8.14 -23.29
CA VAL A 101 5.93 8.20 -21.85
C VAL A 101 7.09 8.82 -21.06
#